data_a2644ecbfa86fd700007b4d61c805d73
#
_entry.id   a2644ecbfa86fd700007b4d61c805d73
#
_cell.length_a   1.000
_cell.length_b   1.000
_cell.length_c   1.000
_cell.angle_alpha   90.00
_cell.angle_beta   90.00
_cell.angle_gamma   90.00
#
_symmetry.space_group_name_H-M   'P 1'
#
loop_
_entity.id
_entity.type
_entity.pdbx_description
1 polymer ?
#
loop_
_entity_poly.entity_id
_entity_poly.type
_entity_poly.pdbx_seq_one_letter_code
_entity_poly.pdbx_strand_id
1 'polypeptide(L)'
;MMLTLIAQATQIQDVKNGFFDNTLVQILTTLVIAYAFQRFVEYIIGRAVKGAVKSSKYATPVDEKKREQTLSKMLKTSADVVIWIFVMRIIWRIVDINVAALATGAGLLGAIIGFGAQDSIRNILSGIFIIAENQYRIGDIVSLRVANKDVSGTVEDVSIRITRLRDLDGNTHIIPNGSIMVTSNLSFDFANVNIDVGVGYEADIDHVEKVINTVGKKLAEDENWKMHIFEPMQFLRVDAFDESSVRIKALGKVEPAMQWAVAGEYRRRLKKAFEKESIEIPFNQVVVRKAKQ
;
A
#
# COMPACT_ATOMS: atom_id res chain seq x y z
N MET A 1 -29.45 -68.52 11.41
CA MET A 1 -28.72 -67.88 10.38
C MET A 1 -28.60 -66.35 10.61
N MET A 2 -29.69 -65.58 10.89
CA MET A 2 -29.65 -64.17 11.14
C MET A 2 -28.92 -63.75 12.44
N LEU A 3 -29.13 -64.49 13.53
CA LEU A 3 -28.44 -64.27 14.82
C LEU A 3 -26.95 -64.51 14.77
N THR A 4 -26.47 -65.45 13.95
CA THR A 4 -25.04 -65.69 13.73
C THR A 4 -24.34 -64.59 12.94
N LEU A 5 -25.04 -63.98 11.98
CA LEU A 5 -24.54 -62.85 11.25
C LEU A 5 -24.44 -61.53 12.10
N ILE A 6 -25.42 -61.32 12.99
CA ILE A 6 -25.40 -60.22 13.95
C ILE A 6 -24.27 -60.43 14.98
N ALA A 7 -24.07 -61.61 15.49
CA ALA A 7 -22.97 -61.93 16.41
C ALA A 7 -21.59 -61.74 15.75
N GLN A 8 -21.44 -62.15 14.49
CA GLN A 8 -20.19 -61.91 13.75
C GLN A 8 -19.96 -60.42 13.45
N ALA A 9 -21.01 -59.65 13.12
CA ALA A 9 -20.90 -58.21 12.91
C ALA A 9 -20.51 -57.48 14.21
N THR A 10 -21.08 -57.85 15.34
CA THR A 10 -20.74 -57.31 16.67
C THR A 10 -19.30 -57.66 17.06
N GLN A 11 -18.88 -58.92 16.85
CA GLN A 11 -17.50 -59.36 17.12
C GLN A 11 -16.47 -58.57 16.23
N ILE A 12 -16.80 -58.34 14.95
CA ILE A 12 -15.95 -57.55 14.06
C ILE A 12 -15.89 -56.06 14.51
N GLN A 13 -16.99 -55.55 15.03
CA GLN A 13 -17.07 -54.19 15.56
C GLN A 13 -16.29 -54.04 16.86
N ASP A 14 -16.36 -55.01 17.76
CA ASP A 14 -15.59 -55.06 19.02
C ASP A 14 -14.08 -55.22 18.75
N VAL A 15 -13.69 -56.05 17.78
CA VAL A 15 -12.29 -56.23 17.38
C VAL A 15 -11.75 -54.96 16.72
N LYS A 16 -12.55 -54.24 15.90
CA LYS A 16 -12.18 -52.94 15.35
C LYS A 16 -12.02 -51.90 16.45
N ASN A 17 -12.96 -51.79 17.37
CA ASN A 17 -12.91 -50.87 18.48
C ASN A 17 -11.70 -51.14 19.39
N GLY A 18 -11.47 -52.40 19.76
CA GLY A 18 -10.32 -52.77 20.59
C GLY A 18 -8.95 -52.59 19.90
N PHE A 19 -8.89 -52.69 18.58
CA PHE A 19 -7.65 -52.42 17.83
C PHE A 19 -7.32 -50.93 17.79
N PHE A 20 -8.33 -50.07 17.57
CA PHE A 20 -8.14 -48.62 17.57
C PHE A 20 -8.05 -47.99 18.96
N ASP A 21 -8.51 -48.66 20.00
CA ASP A 21 -8.34 -48.23 21.40
C ASP A 21 -6.96 -48.54 21.98
N ASN A 22 -6.14 -49.30 21.25
CA ASN A 22 -4.77 -49.57 21.66
C ASN A 22 -3.90 -48.31 21.51
N THR A 23 -3.35 -47.83 22.61
CA THR A 23 -2.47 -46.62 22.66
C THR A 23 -1.35 -46.67 21.62
N LEU A 24 -0.73 -47.82 21.40
CA LEU A 24 0.33 -47.98 20.40
C LEU A 24 -0.18 -47.80 18.98
N VAL A 25 -1.37 -48.30 18.66
CA VAL A 25 -2.00 -48.12 17.33
C VAL A 25 -2.35 -46.65 17.11
N GLN A 26 -2.88 -45.96 18.11
CA GLN A 26 -3.19 -44.56 18.04
C GLN A 26 -1.93 -43.68 17.82
N ILE A 27 -0.83 -44.01 18.51
CA ILE A 27 0.46 -43.30 18.29
C ILE A 27 0.99 -43.55 16.88
N LEU A 28 1.00 -44.82 16.42
CA LEU A 28 1.48 -45.14 15.07
C LEU A 28 0.64 -44.48 13.97
N THR A 29 -0.68 -44.49 14.08
CA THR A 29 -1.59 -43.83 13.13
C THR A 29 -1.38 -42.34 13.13
N THR A 30 -1.20 -41.72 14.31
CA THR A 30 -0.88 -40.27 14.42
C THR A 30 0.43 -39.95 13.71
N LEU A 31 1.48 -40.73 13.89
CA LEU A 31 2.78 -40.51 13.24
C LEU A 31 2.70 -40.69 11.72
N VAL A 32 1.95 -41.69 11.23
CA VAL A 32 1.75 -41.91 9.79
C VAL A 32 0.98 -40.74 9.15
N ILE A 33 -0.09 -40.29 9.80
CA ILE A 33 -0.88 -39.15 9.33
C ILE A 33 -0.02 -37.85 9.35
N ALA A 34 0.73 -37.63 10.43
CA ALA A 34 1.63 -36.50 10.57
C ALA A 34 2.69 -36.47 9.46
N TYR A 35 3.31 -37.62 9.16
CA TYR A 35 4.29 -37.73 8.08
C TYR A 35 3.67 -37.45 6.70
N ALA A 36 2.50 -37.99 6.44
CA ALA A 36 1.78 -37.73 5.18
C ALA A 36 1.41 -36.24 5.05
N PHE A 37 0.92 -35.65 6.15
CA PHE A 37 0.59 -34.22 6.20
C PHE A 37 1.84 -33.33 6.03
N GLN A 38 2.95 -33.67 6.68
CA GLN A 38 4.23 -32.96 6.52
C GLN A 38 4.67 -32.96 5.05
N ARG A 39 4.66 -34.14 4.39
CA ARG A 39 5.01 -34.22 2.95
C ARG A 39 4.09 -33.39 2.05
N PHE A 40 2.81 -33.37 2.37
CA PHE A 40 1.85 -32.55 1.66
C PHE A 40 2.14 -31.04 1.82
N VAL A 41 2.41 -30.58 3.05
CA VAL A 41 2.78 -29.18 3.33
C VAL A 41 4.10 -28.81 2.66
N GLU A 42 5.13 -29.68 2.72
CA GLU A 42 6.41 -29.45 2.04
C GLU A 42 6.24 -29.31 0.52
N TYR A 43 5.35 -30.10 -0.09
CA TYR A 43 5.02 -30.01 -1.52
C TYR A 43 4.36 -28.69 -1.87
N ILE A 44 3.37 -28.25 -1.08
CA ILE A 44 2.68 -26.95 -1.29
C ILE A 44 3.66 -25.80 -1.16
N ILE A 45 4.49 -25.78 -0.10
CA ILE A 45 5.50 -24.75 0.13
C ILE A 45 6.46 -24.67 -1.06
N GLY A 46 6.98 -25.82 -1.52
CA GLY A 46 7.89 -25.86 -2.66
C GLY A 46 7.27 -25.29 -3.95
N ARG A 47 6.01 -25.60 -4.21
CA ARG A 47 5.26 -25.09 -5.37
C ARG A 47 4.98 -23.58 -5.27
N ALA A 48 4.57 -23.11 -4.10
CA ALA A 48 4.27 -21.70 -3.85
C ALA A 48 5.53 -20.83 -3.95
N VAL A 49 6.63 -21.25 -3.33
CA VAL A 49 7.92 -20.52 -3.38
C VAL A 49 8.45 -20.46 -4.80
N LYS A 50 8.40 -21.55 -5.56
CA LYS A 50 8.83 -21.56 -6.96
C LYS A 50 8.03 -20.60 -7.84
N GLY A 51 6.72 -20.50 -7.61
CA GLY A 51 5.86 -19.54 -8.30
C GLY A 51 6.16 -18.08 -7.94
N ALA A 52 6.40 -17.82 -6.65
CA ALA A 52 6.65 -16.45 -6.15
C ALA A 52 8.03 -15.92 -6.56
N VAL A 53 9.07 -16.75 -6.60
CA VAL A 53 10.44 -16.33 -6.94
C VAL A 53 10.60 -16.06 -8.43
N LYS A 54 9.90 -16.80 -9.30
CA LYS A 54 9.99 -16.67 -10.77
C LYS A 54 9.49 -15.31 -11.32
N SER A 55 8.85 -14.50 -10.51
CA SER A 55 8.24 -13.21 -10.90
C SER A 55 9.19 -12.00 -10.85
N SER A 56 10.47 -12.16 -10.53
CA SER A 56 11.41 -11.03 -10.38
C SER A 56 12.10 -10.68 -11.70
N LYS A 57 11.81 -9.51 -12.26
CA LYS A 57 12.34 -9.00 -13.53
C LYS A 57 13.87 -8.75 -13.58
N TYR A 58 14.57 -8.82 -12.44
CA TYR A 58 15.97 -8.35 -12.30
C TYR A 58 16.91 -9.38 -11.67
N ALA A 59 16.49 -10.64 -11.49
CA ALA A 59 17.32 -11.67 -10.88
C ALA A 59 17.98 -12.56 -11.93
N THR A 60 19.27 -12.88 -11.73
CA THR A 60 19.92 -13.92 -12.54
C THR A 60 19.35 -15.30 -12.19
N PRO A 61 19.38 -16.29 -13.10
CA PRO A 61 18.89 -17.65 -12.81
C PRO A 61 19.56 -18.29 -11.60
N VAL A 62 20.79 -17.90 -11.29
CA VAL A 62 21.54 -18.37 -10.12
C VAL A 62 21.00 -17.75 -8.83
N ASP A 63 20.68 -16.46 -8.86
CA ASP A 63 20.13 -15.76 -7.68
C ASP A 63 18.69 -16.21 -7.38
N GLU A 64 17.88 -16.44 -8.41
CA GLU A 64 16.55 -17.04 -8.28
C GLU A 64 16.60 -18.38 -7.57
N LYS A 65 17.49 -19.27 -8.01
CA LYS A 65 17.65 -20.61 -7.42
C LYS A 65 18.10 -20.55 -5.97
N LYS A 66 19.05 -19.67 -5.61
CA LYS A 66 19.49 -19.47 -4.22
C LYS A 66 18.37 -18.95 -3.35
N ARG A 67 17.59 -17.97 -3.81
CA ARG A 67 16.42 -17.42 -3.09
C ARG A 67 15.34 -18.48 -2.90
N GLU A 68 15.01 -19.25 -3.95
CA GLU A 68 14.05 -20.37 -3.88
C GLU A 68 14.47 -21.38 -2.83
N GLN A 69 15.73 -21.82 -2.84
CA GLN A 69 16.26 -22.79 -1.88
C GLN A 69 16.20 -22.27 -0.44
N THR A 70 16.65 -21.03 -0.22
CA THR A 70 16.65 -20.45 1.13
C THR A 70 15.26 -20.26 1.68
N LEU A 71 14.34 -19.65 0.91
CA LEU A 71 12.96 -19.44 1.32
C LEU A 71 12.23 -20.76 1.53
N SER A 72 12.40 -21.72 0.62
CA SER A 72 11.78 -23.04 0.74
C SER A 72 12.27 -23.76 1.99
N LYS A 73 13.59 -23.74 2.27
CA LYS A 73 14.16 -24.35 3.48
C LYS A 73 13.63 -23.70 4.74
N MET A 74 13.62 -22.36 4.83
CA MET A 74 13.12 -21.64 6.00
C MET A 74 11.64 -21.96 6.27
N LEU A 75 10.79 -21.87 5.24
CA LEU A 75 9.36 -22.13 5.39
C LEU A 75 9.06 -23.59 5.74
N LYS A 76 9.76 -24.55 5.13
CA LYS A 76 9.62 -25.98 5.48
C LYS A 76 10.03 -26.25 6.91
N THR A 77 11.21 -25.75 7.34
CA THR A 77 11.66 -25.94 8.73
C THR A 77 10.69 -25.32 9.74
N SER A 78 10.15 -24.12 9.45
CA SER A 78 9.15 -23.49 10.32
C SER A 78 7.85 -24.31 10.38
N ALA A 79 7.37 -24.82 9.24
CA ALA A 79 6.19 -25.67 9.19
C ALA A 79 6.41 -27.00 9.95
N ASP A 80 7.59 -27.60 9.81
CA ASP A 80 7.96 -28.83 10.52
C ASP A 80 7.90 -28.62 12.03
N VAL A 81 8.48 -27.53 12.55
CA VAL A 81 8.43 -27.21 13.98
C VAL A 81 6.97 -27.11 14.47
N VAL A 82 6.11 -26.41 13.72
CA VAL A 82 4.70 -26.27 14.08
C VAL A 82 4.00 -27.63 14.06
N ILE A 83 4.18 -28.44 13.01
CA ILE A 83 3.58 -29.77 12.88
C ILE A 83 3.99 -30.64 14.06
N TRP A 84 5.29 -30.69 14.39
CA TRP A 84 5.78 -31.53 15.49
C TRP A 84 5.29 -31.09 16.87
N ILE A 85 5.07 -29.80 17.10
CA ILE A 85 4.41 -29.31 18.33
C ILE A 85 2.99 -29.86 18.45
N PHE A 86 2.20 -29.85 17.36
CA PHE A 86 0.85 -30.44 17.37
C PHE A 86 0.86 -31.94 17.52
N VAL A 87 1.76 -32.62 16.85
CA VAL A 87 1.92 -34.10 16.97
C VAL A 87 2.26 -34.49 18.43
N MET A 88 3.21 -33.81 19.05
CA MET A 88 3.60 -34.03 20.45
C MET A 88 2.40 -33.81 21.37
N ARG A 89 1.61 -32.76 21.18
CA ARG A 89 0.39 -32.51 21.96
C ARG A 89 -0.63 -33.66 21.83
N ILE A 90 -0.82 -34.20 20.62
CA ILE A 90 -1.72 -35.31 20.37
C ILE A 90 -1.21 -36.60 21.08
N ILE A 91 0.09 -36.87 20.96
CA ILE A 91 0.71 -38.02 21.61
C ILE A 91 0.56 -37.95 23.15
N TRP A 92 0.81 -36.77 23.75
CA TRP A 92 0.64 -36.56 25.19
C TRP A 92 -0.80 -36.81 25.64
N ARG A 93 -1.77 -36.41 24.84
CA ARG A 93 -3.19 -36.70 25.12
C ARG A 93 -3.50 -38.21 25.06
N ILE A 94 -2.91 -38.95 24.11
CA ILE A 94 -3.09 -40.42 23.98
C ILE A 94 -2.50 -41.15 25.18
N VAL A 95 -1.41 -40.67 25.75
CA VAL A 95 -0.71 -41.26 26.92
C VAL A 95 -1.25 -40.73 28.25
N ASP A 96 -2.33 -39.89 28.20
CA ASP A 96 -2.99 -39.28 29.37
C ASP A 96 -2.07 -38.39 30.23
N ILE A 97 -1.07 -37.74 29.59
CA ILE A 97 -0.20 -36.79 30.26
C ILE A 97 -0.90 -35.45 30.40
N ASN A 98 -1.02 -34.94 31.63
CA ASN A 98 -1.62 -33.63 31.86
C ASN A 98 -0.65 -32.51 31.42
N VAL A 99 -1.01 -31.85 30.33
CA VAL A 99 -0.21 -30.76 29.73
C VAL A 99 -0.73 -29.36 30.06
N ALA A 100 -1.63 -29.23 31.04
CA ALA A 100 -2.24 -27.93 31.37
C ALA A 100 -1.21 -26.86 31.72
N ALA A 101 -0.19 -27.18 32.47
CA ALA A 101 0.90 -26.25 32.82
C ALA A 101 1.73 -25.86 31.59
N LEU A 102 1.98 -26.80 30.67
CA LEU A 102 2.69 -26.53 29.42
C LEU A 102 1.86 -25.65 28.47
N ALA A 103 0.53 -25.84 28.45
CA ALA A 103 -0.38 -25.00 27.66
C ALA A 103 -0.32 -23.53 28.08
N THR A 104 -0.22 -23.25 29.38
CA THR A 104 -0.06 -21.87 29.89
C THR A 104 1.26 -21.28 29.44
N GLY A 105 2.37 -22.00 29.54
CA GLY A 105 3.68 -21.56 29.04
C GLY A 105 3.70 -21.32 27.53
N ALA A 106 3.09 -22.25 26.76
CA ALA A 106 2.97 -22.11 25.31
C ALA A 106 2.08 -20.91 24.92
N GLY A 107 1.05 -20.61 25.69
CA GLY A 107 0.21 -19.41 25.50
C GLY A 107 1.01 -18.10 25.67
N LEU A 108 1.86 -18.03 26.69
CA LEU A 108 2.75 -16.89 26.92
C LEU A 108 3.76 -16.72 25.77
N LEU A 109 4.41 -17.80 25.35
CA LEU A 109 5.30 -17.78 24.19
C LEU A 109 4.57 -17.37 22.91
N GLY A 110 3.35 -17.87 22.70
CA GLY A 110 2.49 -17.47 21.58
C GLY A 110 2.18 -15.97 21.57
N ALA A 111 1.90 -15.39 22.75
CA ALA A 111 1.69 -13.95 22.88
C ALA A 111 2.95 -13.14 22.52
N ILE A 112 4.12 -13.56 23.00
CA ILE A 112 5.40 -12.90 22.69
C ILE A 112 5.68 -12.95 21.18
N ILE A 113 5.50 -14.11 20.54
CA ILE A 113 5.64 -14.27 19.08
C ILE A 113 4.61 -13.42 18.34
N GLY A 114 3.37 -13.37 18.83
CA GLY A 114 2.29 -12.54 18.27
C GLY A 114 2.61 -11.07 18.28
N PHE A 115 3.12 -10.53 19.39
CA PHE A 115 3.60 -9.14 19.47
C PHE A 115 4.77 -8.88 18.52
N GLY A 116 5.74 -9.83 18.44
CA GLY A 116 6.84 -9.72 17.47
C GLY A 116 6.42 -9.76 15.99
N ALA A 117 5.31 -10.44 15.67
CA ALA A 117 4.78 -10.54 14.31
C ALA A 117 3.75 -9.43 13.97
N GLN A 118 3.36 -8.58 14.92
CA GLN A 118 2.28 -7.60 14.78
C GLN A 118 2.45 -6.69 13.55
N ASP A 119 3.65 -6.16 13.32
CA ASP A 119 3.90 -5.28 12.18
C ASP A 119 3.81 -6.02 10.84
N SER A 120 4.22 -7.28 10.78
CA SER A 120 4.07 -8.10 9.57
C SER A 120 2.60 -8.34 9.23
N ILE A 121 1.79 -8.64 10.24
CA ILE A 121 0.33 -8.82 10.09
C ILE A 121 -0.31 -7.51 9.65
N ARG A 122 0.04 -6.39 10.28
CA ARG A 122 -0.45 -5.05 9.91
C ARG A 122 -0.14 -4.74 8.45
N ASN A 123 1.10 -4.98 8.00
CA ASN A 123 1.51 -4.72 6.61
C ASN A 123 0.68 -5.54 5.61
N ILE A 124 0.42 -6.80 5.92
CA ILE A 124 -0.38 -7.69 5.06
C ILE A 124 -1.83 -7.22 4.99
N LEU A 125 -2.45 -6.96 6.14
CA LEU A 125 -3.84 -6.51 6.19
C LEU A 125 -4.01 -5.17 5.48
N SER A 126 -3.13 -4.19 5.72
CA SER A 126 -3.15 -2.91 5.03
C SER A 126 -3.01 -3.08 3.52
N GLY A 127 -2.11 -3.94 3.05
CA GLY A 127 -1.95 -4.21 1.62
C GLY A 127 -3.20 -4.83 0.98
N ILE A 128 -3.86 -5.74 1.68
CA ILE A 128 -5.14 -6.33 1.24
C ILE A 128 -6.20 -5.22 1.09
N PHE A 129 -6.34 -4.33 2.09
CA PHE A 129 -7.32 -3.24 2.04
C PHE A 129 -6.99 -2.21 0.96
N ILE A 130 -5.72 -1.82 0.78
CA ILE A 130 -5.29 -0.91 -0.30
C ILE A 130 -5.76 -1.44 -1.65
N ILE A 131 -5.57 -2.74 -1.91
CA ILE A 131 -5.95 -3.38 -3.18
C ILE A 131 -7.47 -3.56 -3.27
N ALA A 132 -8.12 -4.06 -2.21
CA ALA A 132 -9.55 -4.35 -2.20
C ALA A 132 -10.43 -3.10 -2.31
N GLU A 133 -10.01 -2.01 -1.64
CA GLU A 133 -10.69 -0.70 -1.66
C GLU A 133 -10.27 0.16 -2.86
N ASN A 134 -9.30 -0.31 -3.64
CA ASN A 134 -8.78 0.41 -4.80
C ASN A 134 -8.32 1.84 -4.46
N GLN A 135 -7.57 2.00 -3.35
CA GLN A 135 -7.10 3.31 -2.90
C GLN A 135 -6.15 3.96 -3.92
N TYR A 136 -5.29 3.16 -4.56
CA TYR A 136 -4.44 3.54 -5.68
C TYR A 136 -3.99 2.31 -6.47
N ARG A 137 -3.56 2.53 -7.71
CA ARG A 137 -3.12 1.51 -8.68
C ARG A 137 -1.70 1.78 -9.16
N ILE A 138 -1.11 0.78 -9.80
CA ILE A 138 0.16 0.95 -10.53
C ILE A 138 -0.03 2.00 -11.63
N GLY A 139 0.86 2.99 -11.65
CA GLY A 139 0.80 4.15 -12.55
C GLY A 139 0.21 5.41 -11.92
N ASP A 140 -0.53 5.30 -10.81
CA ASP A 140 -1.05 6.48 -10.12
C ASP A 140 0.09 7.30 -9.49
N ILE A 141 -0.13 8.60 -9.39
CA ILE A 141 0.73 9.50 -8.63
C ILE A 141 0.09 9.72 -7.27
N VAL A 142 0.81 9.33 -6.23
CA VAL A 142 0.31 9.41 -4.86
C VAL A 142 1.27 10.16 -3.94
N SER A 143 0.71 10.71 -2.87
CA SER A 143 1.47 11.18 -1.71
C SER A 143 1.04 10.36 -0.50
N LEU A 144 1.98 9.59 0.04
CA LEU A 144 1.77 8.71 1.18
C LEU A 144 2.43 9.29 2.42
N ARG A 145 1.67 9.48 3.49
CA ARG A 145 2.23 9.88 4.79
C ARG A 145 2.70 8.66 5.55
N VAL A 146 4.01 8.61 5.78
CA VAL A 146 4.69 7.56 6.54
C VAL A 146 5.35 8.21 7.75
N ALA A 147 4.84 7.90 8.95
CA ALA A 147 5.20 8.63 10.18
C ALA A 147 4.99 10.16 10.00
N ASN A 148 6.04 10.95 10.10
CA ASN A 148 5.98 12.42 9.99
C ASN A 148 6.47 12.95 8.63
N LYS A 149 6.61 12.08 7.62
CA LYS A 149 7.12 12.46 6.29
C LYS A 149 6.13 12.07 5.21
N ASP A 150 5.87 13.00 4.31
CA ASP A 150 5.14 12.72 3.07
C ASP A 150 6.13 12.23 2.00
N VAL A 151 5.82 11.09 1.40
CA VAL A 151 6.57 10.48 0.30
C VAL A 151 5.67 10.48 -0.92
N SER A 152 6.05 11.23 -1.95
CA SER A 152 5.27 11.37 -3.18
C SER A 152 5.99 10.72 -4.35
N GLY A 153 5.23 10.13 -5.26
CA GLY A 153 5.78 9.54 -6.48
C GLY A 153 4.75 8.72 -7.26
N THR A 154 5.20 8.19 -8.38
CA THR A 154 4.41 7.27 -9.20
C THR A 154 4.49 5.87 -8.61
N VAL A 155 3.36 5.20 -8.48
CA VAL A 155 3.26 3.82 -8.01
C VAL A 155 3.82 2.87 -9.06
N GLU A 156 4.93 2.20 -8.76
CA GLU A 156 5.54 1.19 -9.63
C GLU A 156 5.02 -0.23 -9.34
N ASP A 157 4.74 -0.50 -8.07
CA ASP A 157 4.30 -1.83 -7.62
C ASP A 157 3.51 -1.74 -6.32
N VAL A 158 2.46 -2.53 -6.24
CA VAL A 158 1.67 -2.72 -5.01
C VAL A 158 1.62 -4.19 -4.72
N SER A 159 2.31 -4.61 -3.67
CA SER A 159 2.28 -5.99 -3.20
C SER A 159 1.57 -6.09 -1.86
N ILE A 160 1.32 -7.30 -1.41
CA ILE A 160 0.58 -7.56 -0.16
C ILE A 160 1.23 -6.91 1.07
N ARG A 161 2.56 -6.70 1.07
CA ARG A 161 3.31 -6.21 2.23
C ARG A 161 3.89 -4.80 2.04
N ILE A 162 4.23 -4.43 0.80
CA ILE A 162 4.91 -3.17 0.48
C ILE A 162 4.28 -2.51 -0.74
N THR A 163 4.34 -1.19 -0.77
CA THR A 163 4.13 -0.35 -1.95
C THR A 163 5.46 0.24 -2.38
N ARG A 164 5.71 0.29 -3.68
CA ARG A 164 6.92 0.89 -4.27
C ARG A 164 6.53 2.11 -5.08
N LEU A 165 7.14 3.24 -4.74
CA LEU A 165 6.98 4.51 -5.46
C LEU A 165 8.29 4.92 -6.10
N ARG A 166 8.22 5.63 -7.22
CA ARG A 166 9.34 6.36 -7.82
C ARG A 166 9.03 7.85 -7.80
N ASP A 167 9.94 8.63 -7.19
CA ASP A 167 9.82 10.08 -7.17
C ASP A 167 10.34 10.73 -8.48
N LEU A 168 10.20 12.05 -8.57
CA LEU A 168 10.66 12.81 -9.76
C LEU A 168 12.18 12.80 -9.93
N ASP A 169 12.93 12.58 -8.85
CA ASP A 169 14.40 12.48 -8.88
C ASP A 169 14.88 11.08 -9.30
N GLY A 170 13.93 10.14 -9.52
CA GLY A 170 14.21 8.77 -9.92
C GLY A 170 14.48 7.82 -8.75
N ASN A 171 14.39 8.29 -7.50
CA ASN A 171 14.59 7.43 -6.33
C ASN A 171 13.41 6.48 -6.16
N THR A 172 13.71 5.25 -5.78
CA THR A 172 12.70 4.24 -5.46
C THR A 172 12.48 4.18 -3.95
N HIS A 173 11.25 4.45 -3.53
CA HIS A 173 10.80 4.34 -2.15
C HIS A 173 10.07 3.01 -1.94
N ILE A 174 10.54 2.21 -0.99
CA ILE A 174 9.91 0.94 -0.60
C ILE A 174 9.23 1.16 0.75
N ILE A 175 7.92 1.19 0.74
CA ILE A 175 7.09 1.57 1.88
C ILE A 175 6.33 0.35 2.39
N PRO A 176 6.50 -0.07 3.66
CA PRO A 176 5.65 -1.08 4.26
C PRO A 176 4.19 -0.58 4.34
N ASN A 177 3.25 -1.36 3.85
CA ASN A 177 1.85 -0.92 3.74
C ASN A 177 1.24 -0.51 5.09
N GLY A 178 1.57 -1.21 6.17
CA GLY A 178 1.10 -0.92 7.53
C GLY A 178 1.69 0.36 8.15
N SER A 179 2.69 0.98 7.51
CA SER A 179 3.25 2.25 7.96
C SER A 179 2.60 3.46 7.29
N ILE A 180 1.72 3.25 6.32
CA ILE A 180 0.98 4.31 5.62
C ILE A 180 -0.15 4.78 6.52
N MET A 181 -0.14 6.07 6.86
CA MET A 181 -1.14 6.71 7.73
C MET A 181 -2.23 7.43 6.94
N VAL A 182 -1.82 8.12 5.87
CA VAL A 182 -2.72 8.86 4.97
C VAL A 182 -2.31 8.58 3.54
N THR A 183 -3.28 8.32 2.70
CA THR A 183 -3.13 8.16 1.26
C THR A 183 -3.80 9.34 0.56
N SER A 184 -3.05 10.11 -0.23
CA SER A 184 -3.58 11.13 -1.13
C SER A 184 -3.27 10.69 -2.56
N ASN A 185 -4.30 10.32 -3.31
CA ASN A 185 -4.16 10.01 -4.73
C ASN A 185 -4.30 11.30 -5.55
N LEU A 186 -3.23 11.69 -6.25
CA LEU A 186 -3.14 12.94 -7.02
C LEU A 186 -3.55 12.77 -8.48
N SER A 187 -3.92 11.56 -8.87
CA SER A 187 -4.28 11.19 -10.25
C SER A 187 -5.60 10.42 -10.34
N PHE A 188 -6.46 10.48 -9.31
CA PHE A 188 -7.73 9.79 -9.30
C PHE A 188 -8.82 10.66 -9.95
N ASP A 189 -9.46 10.16 -11.01
CA ASP A 189 -10.53 10.76 -11.81
C ASP A 189 -10.17 12.11 -12.45
N PHE A 190 -9.79 13.12 -11.68
CA PHE A 190 -9.37 14.44 -12.15
C PHE A 190 -8.34 15.04 -11.21
N ALA A 191 -7.65 16.07 -11.69
CA ALA A 191 -6.76 16.88 -10.87
C ALA A 191 -7.13 18.36 -10.98
N ASN A 192 -6.89 19.13 -9.92
CA ASN A 192 -7.08 20.57 -9.94
C ASN A 192 -5.74 21.28 -10.15
N VAL A 193 -5.75 22.26 -11.04
CA VAL A 193 -4.72 23.28 -11.12
C VAL A 193 -5.12 24.41 -10.18
N ASN A 194 -4.48 24.48 -9.02
CA ASN A 194 -4.70 25.49 -8.00
C ASN A 194 -3.45 26.39 -7.93
N ILE A 195 -3.60 27.65 -8.31
CA ILE A 195 -2.48 28.58 -8.49
C ILE A 195 -2.73 29.84 -7.66
N ASP A 196 -1.69 30.26 -6.97
CA ASP A 196 -1.63 31.56 -6.33
C ASP A 196 -0.95 32.55 -7.27
N VAL A 197 -1.58 33.70 -7.48
CA VAL A 197 -1.12 34.81 -8.33
C VAL A 197 -1.05 36.04 -7.45
N GLY A 198 0.15 36.63 -7.31
CA GLY A 198 0.33 37.88 -6.59
C GLY A 198 0.27 39.07 -7.57
N VAL A 199 -0.51 40.08 -7.24
CA VAL A 199 -0.58 41.36 -7.98
C VAL A 199 -0.34 42.54 -7.03
N GLY A 200 0.08 43.67 -7.55
CA GLY A 200 0.30 44.89 -6.77
C GLY A 200 -0.97 45.38 -6.08
N TYR A 201 -0.84 46.08 -4.97
CA TYR A 201 -1.97 46.62 -4.21
C TYR A 201 -2.76 47.69 -4.99
N GLU A 202 -2.15 48.33 -6.00
CA GLU A 202 -2.80 49.32 -6.86
C GLU A 202 -3.50 48.69 -8.06
N ALA A 203 -3.41 47.38 -8.24
CA ALA A 203 -4.04 46.71 -9.37
C ALA A 203 -5.57 46.68 -9.23
N ASP A 204 -6.27 46.97 -10.32
CA ASP A 204 -7.71 46.79 -10.43
C ASP A 204 -8.03 45.27 -10.45
N ILE A 205 -8.60 44.75 -9.39
CA ILE A 205 -8.89 43.35 -9.23
C ILE A 205 -9.92 42.83 -10.25
N ASP A 206 -10.90 43.64 -10.65
CA ASP A 206 -11.89 43.30 -11.67
C ASP A 206 -11.25 43.15 -13.05
N HIS A 207 -10.22 43.99 -13.33
CA HIS A 207 -9.43 43.87 -14.55
C HIS A 207 -8.54 42.60 -14.51
N VAL A 208 -7.88 42.37 -13.40
CA VAL A 208 -7.06 41.16 -13.17
C VAL A 208 -7.89 39.89 -13.35
N GLU A 209 -9.10 39.81 -12.78
CA GLU A 209 -10.03 38.70 -12.95
C GLU A 209 -10.32 38.43 -14.43
N LYS A 210 -10.65 39.50 -15.22
CA LYS A 210 -10.92 39.37 -16.66
C LYS A 210 -9.73 38.79 -17.42
N VAL A 211 -8.51 39.20 -17.06
CA VAL A 211 -7.28 38.74 -17.71
C VAL A 211 -7.03 37.26 -17.34
N ILE A 212 -7.13 36.87 -16.05
CA ILE A 212 -7.01 35.50 -15.56
C ILE A 212 -7.96 34.58 -16.32
N ASN A 213 -9.25 34.95 -16.38
CA ASN A 213 -10.29 34.16 -17.02
C ASN A 213 -10.08 34.06 -18.55
N THR A 214 -9.64 35.14 -19.19
CA THR A 214 -9.34 35.17 -20.63
C THR A 214 -8.17 34.25 -20.98
N VAL A 215 -7.10 34.27 -20.18
CA VAL A 215 -5.93 33.40 -20.39
C VAL A 215 -6.31 31.92 -20.18
N GLY A 216 -7.09 31.66 -19.15
CA GLY A 216 -7.56 30.29 -18.87
C GLY A 216 -8.43 29.74 -20.01
N LYS A 217 -9.37 30.54 -20.51
CA LYS A 217 -10.22 30.17 -21.64
C LYS A 217 -9.40 29.92 -22.91
N LYS A 218 -8.47 30.80 -23.26
CA LYS A 218 -7.60 30.65 -24.44
C LYS A 218 -6.71 29.40 -24.34
N LEU A 219 -6.28 29.03 -23.13
CA LEU A 219 -5.50 27.82 -22.93
C LEU A 219 -6.37 26.56 -23.10
N ALA A 220 -7.61 26.59 -22.61
CA ALA A 220 -8.56 25.48 -22.78
C ALA A 220 -9.04 25.29 -24.23
N GLU A 221 -8.97 26.33 -25.05
CA GLU A 221 -9.31 26.29 -26.48
C GLU A 221 -8.10 25.94 -27.38
N ASP A 222 -6.89 25.90 -26.84
CA ASP A 222 -5.65 25.58 -27.58
C ASP A 222 -5.60 24.10 -27.98
N GLU A 223 -5.27 23.81 -29.25
CA GLU A 223 -5.29 22.45 -29.79
C GLU A 223 -4.37 21.47 -29.03
N ASN A 224 -3.28 21.95 -28.47
CA ASN A 224 -2.33 21.11 -27.74
C ASN A 224 -2.79 20.83 -26.30
N TRP A 225 -3.74 21.60 -25.75
CA TRP A 225 -4.11 21.54 -24.35
C TRP A 225 -5.59 21.21 -24.10
N LYS A 226 -6.46 21.45 -25.08
CA LYS A 226 -7.92 21.28 -24.95
C LYS A 226 -8.34 19.88 -24.49
N MET A 227 -7.59 18.83 -24.87
CA MET A 227 -7.89 17.47 -24.48
C MET A 227 -7.60 17.18 -23.01
N HIS A 228 -6.74 17.99 -22.39
CA HIS A 228 -6.28 17.79 -21.01
C HIS A 228 -6.95 18.74 -20.01
N ILE A 229 -7.79 19.68 -20.48
CA ILE A 229 -8.45 20.67 -19.63
C ILE A 229 -9.95 20.43 -19.64
N PHE A 230 -10.49 19.98 -18.50
CA PHE A 230 -11.92 19.74 -18.33
C PHE A 230 -12.69 21.03 -18.00
N GLU A 231 -12.08 21.88 -17.14
CA GLU A 231 -12.61 23.20 -16.80
C GLU A 231 -11.43 24.19 -16.88
N PRO A 232 -11.62 25.34 -17.61
CA PRO A 232 -10.57 26.33 -17.77
C PRO A 232 -10.19 26.93 -16.41
N MET A 233 -8.93 27.37 -16.26
CA MET A 233 -8.50 28.13 -15.10
C MET A 233 -9.28 29.44 -15.01
N GLN A 234 -9.89 29.68 -13.86
CA GLN A 234 -10.69 30.86 -13.57
C GLN A 234 -10.27 31.49 -12.24
N PHE A 235 -10.50 32.78 -12.12
CA PHE A 235 -10.42 33.49 -10.86
C PHE A 235 -11.38 32.84 -9.85
N LEU A 236 -10.87 32.50 -8.68
CA LEU A 236 -11.70 31.90 -7.62
C LEU A 236 -12.06 32.95 -6.56
N ARG A 237 -11.05 33.68 -6.07
CA ARG A 237 -11.19 34.73 -5.04
C ARG A 237 -9.88 35.48 -4.81
N VAL A 238 -9.96 36.63 -4.16
CA VAL A 238 -8.83 37.18 -3.40
C VAL A 238 -8.63 36.30 -2.16
N ASP A 239 -7.45 35.71 -2.02
CA ASP A 239 -7.19 34.70 -0.98
C ASP A 239 -6.53 35.33 0.27
N ALA A 240 -5.61 36.27 0.08
CA ALA A 240 -4.93 36.97 1.17
C ALA A 240 -4.35 38.29 0.72
N PHE A 241 -4.05 39.16 1.70
CA PHE A 241 -3.21 40.35 1.54
C PHE A 241 -1.85 40.03 2.16
N ASP A 242 -0.85 39.83 1.27
CA ASP A 242 0.52 39.52 1.66
C ASP A 242 1.30 40.82 1.91
N GLU A 243 2.55 40.73 2.39
CA GLU A 243 3.38 41.92 2.71
C GLU A 243 3.58 42.86 1.54
N SER A 244 3.61 42.35 0.31
CA SER A 244 3.89 43.15 -0.88
C SER A 244 2.95 42.87 -2.05
N SER A 245 1.92 42.06 -1.88
CA SER A 245 0.99 41.65 -2.94
C SER A 245 -0.40 41.33 -2.43
N VAL A 246 -1.38 41.46 -3.30
CA VAL A 246 -2.71 40.87 -3.14
C VAL A 246 -2.66 39.49 -3.77
N ARG A 247 -2.88 38.46 -2.97
CA ARG A 247 -2.89 37.07 -3.44
C ARG A 247 -4.26 36.70 -3.97
N ILE A 248 -4.27 36.26 -5.21
CA ILE A 248 -5.45 35.79 -5.93
C ILE A 248 -5.32 34.30 -6.16
N LYS A 249 -6.38 33.56 -5.92
CA LYS A 249 -6.45 32.15 -6.22
C LYS A 249 -7.17 31.92 -7.55
N ALA A 250 -6.49 31.18 -8.45
CA ALA A 250 -7.06 30.70 -9.69
C ALA A 250 -7.16 29.17 -9.66
N LEU A 251 -8.30 28.64 -10.10
CA LEU A 251 -8.60 27.21 -10.09
C LEU A 251 -9.08 26.75 -11.45
N GLY A 252 -8.67 25.55 -11.87
CA GLY A 252 -9.16 24.85 -13.05
C GLY A 252 -9.09 23.36 -12.84
N LYS A 253 -9.80 22.59 -13.67
CA LYS A 253 -9.86 21.13 -13.59
C LYS A 253 -9.25 20.51 -14.83
N VAL A 254 -8.39 19.52 -14.63
CA VAL A 254 -7.58 18.93 -15.70
C VAL A 254 -7.53 17.41 -15.60
N GLU A 255 -7.07 16.79 -16.66
CA GLU A 255 -6.76 15.38 -16.69
C GLU A 255 -5.69 15.02 -15.63
N PRO A 256 -5.83 13.88 -14.97
CA PRO A 256 -4.83 13.37 -14.02
C PRO A 256 -3.41 13.38 -14.58
N ALA A 257 -2.43 13.71 -13.75
CA ALA A 257 -1.01 13.88 -14.08
C ALA A 257 -0.66 15.10 -14.97
N MET A 258 -1.65 15.77 -15.57
CA MET A 258 -1.41 16.97 -16.38
C MET A 258 -1.41 18.29 -15.59
N GLN A 259 -1.77 18.27 -14.31
CA GLN A 259 -1.90 19.46 -13.47
C GLN A 259 -0.63 20.31 -13.41
N TRP A 260 0.54 19.69 -13.40
CA TRP A 260 1.83 20.41 -13.33
C TRP A 260 2.19 21.06 -14.68
N ALA A 261 1.98 20.32 -15.78
CA ALA A 261 2.28 20.82 -17.13
C ALA A 261 1.33 21.96 -17.50
N VAL A 262 0.03 21.78 -17.26
CA VAL A 262 -0.99 22.82 -17.52
C VAL A 262 -0.74 24.04 -16.63
N ALA A 263 -0.42 23.84 -15.34
CA ALA A 263 -0.09 24.94 -14.42
C ALA A 263 1.13 25.74 -14.88
N GLY A 264 2.16 25.08 -15.38
CA GLY A 264 3.37 25.70 -15.91
C GLY A 264 3.06 26.54 -17.15
N GLU A 265 2.33 26.01 -18.10
CA GLU A 265 1.95 26.72 -19.31
C GLU A 265 1.00 27.89 -19.04
N TYR A 266 0.05 27.69 -18.11
CA TYR A 266 -0.84 28.76 -17.68
C TYR A 266 -0.08 29.93 -17.06
N ARG A 267 0.87 29.66 -16.13
CA ARG A 267 1.73 30.72 -15.54
C ARG A 267 2.54 31.45 -16.59
N ARG A 268 3.07 30.73 -17.58
CA ARG A 268 3.83 31.33 -18.69
C ARG A 268 2.98 32.29 -19.53
N ARG A 269 1.73 31.90 -19.85
CA ARG A 269 0.78 32.72 -20.60
C ARG A 269 0.28 33.91 -19.79
N LEU A 270 0.00 33.67 -18.51
CA LEU A 270 -0.48 34.67 -17.57
C LEU A 270 0.56 35.81 -17.40
N LYS A 271 1.84 35.45 -17.22
CA LYS A 271 2.93 36.44 -17.14
C LYS A 271 2.95 37.34 -18.38
N LYS A 272 2.87 36.79 -19.58
CA LYS A 272 2.84 37.55 -20.82
C LYS A 272 1.59 38.45 -20.94
N ALA A 273 0.45 37.98 -20.47
CA ALA A 273 -0.79 38.75 -20.46
C ALA A 273 -0.72 39.92 -19.48
N PHE A 274 -0.18 39.70 -18.30
CA PHE A 274 0.02 40.74 -17.27
C PHE A 274 0.97 41.86 -17.78
N GLU A 275 2.08 41.47 -18.41
CA GLU A 275 3.01 42.44 -19.06
C GLU A 275 2.28 43.29 -20.11
N LYS A 276 1.43 42.71 -20.94
CA LYS A 276 0.67 43.42 -21.98
C LYS A 276 -0.39 44.35 -21.42
N GLU A 277 -1.06 43.92 -20.34
CA GLU A 277 -2.16 44.65 -19.70
C GLU A 277 -1.67 45.59 -18.59
N SER A 278 -0.33 45.76 -18.45
CA SER A 278 0.31 46.59 -17.42
C SER A 278 -0.08 46.23 -15.98
N ILE A 279 -0.36 44.96 -15.74
CA ILE A 279 -0.60 44.44 -14.40
C ILE A 279 0.75 44.06 -13.77
N GLU A 280 1.10 44.71 -12.67
CA GLU A 280 2.37 44.50 -11.99
C GLU A 280 2.36 43.22 -11.17
N ILE A 281 3.39 42.39 -11.35
CA ILE A 281 3.76 41.33 -10.41
C ILE A 281 4.81 41.94 -9.47
N PRO A 282 4.44 42.27 -8.24
CA PRO A 282 5.31 43.07 -7.38
C PRO A 282 6.52 42.31 -6.90
N PHE A 283 7.65 43.02 -6.81
CA PHE A 283 8.80 42.59 -6.03
C PHE A 283 8.54 42.83 -4.53
N ASN A 284 9.33 42.19 -3.67
CA ASN A 284 9.26 42.48 -2.25
C ASN A 284 9.57 43.96 -2.00
N GLN A 285 8.64 44.69 -1.40
CA GLN A 285 8.74 46.09 -1.12
C GLN A 285 9.09 46.35 0.33
N VAL A 286 10.00 47.29 0.58
CA VAL A 286 10.37 47.76 1.91
C VAL A 286 10.14 49.25 2.00
N VAL A 287 9.27 49.67 2.92
CA VAL A 287 9.04 51.08 3.20
C VAL A 287 10.06 51.62 4.20
N VAL A 288 11.00 52.46 3.73
CA VAL A 288 11.97 53.12 4.61
C VAL A 288 11.42 54.46 5.06
N ARG A 289 11.11 54.60 6.34
CA ARG A 289 10.70 55.88 6.92
C ARG A 289 11.91 56.54 7.59
N LYS A 290 12.30 57.77 7.15
CA LYS A 290 13.25 58.58 7.89
C LYS A 290 12.59 59.05 9.20
N ALA A 291 13.23 58.82 10.34
CA ALA A 291 12.82 59.44 11.58
C ALA A 291 12.86 60.98 11.43
N LYS A 292 11.77 61.65 11.79
CA LYS A 292 11.79 63.11 11.93
C LYS A 292 12.67 63.38 13.16
N GLN A 293 13.78 64.15 12.95
CA GLN A 293 14.58 64.73 14.03
C GLN A 293 13.74 65.77 14.79
#